data_d36753d3256ab4468d7d396206f9603b
#
_entry.id   d36753d3256ab4468d7d396206f9603b
#
_cell.length_a   1.000
_cell.length_b   1.000
_cell.length_c   1.000
_cell.angle_alpha   90.00
_cell.angle_beta   90.00
_cell.angle_gamma   90.00
#
_symmetry.space_group_name_H-M   'P 1'
#
loop_
_entity.id
_entity.type
_entity.pdbx_description
1 polymer ?
#
loop_
_entity_poly.entity_id
_entity_poly.type
_entity_poly.pdbx_seq_one_letter_code
_entity_poly.pdbx_strand_id
1 'polypeptide(L)'
;MGGPMSANLVKAGHEVRGFDLSSEALAKAEQHGVNAVGSVPEAVSGVDAVITMLPGGQQLLQCYDEALPAADPGTLFIDSSTVDVADARRAHELAGIAGFGSLDAPVSGGTAGAEAGTLTFMVGGAEEDFARAEPLLEPMARKVIHCGGPGNGQVAKMCNNLILGASMIAVSEAFVLGERLGLDHQAFYDVASISTGQCWSLTTNCPVPGLVETSRANHDYQPGFAAALMLKDLKLAVSAAEQSGTNTEVGRLAAELYQRFNDEGGGGYDFGAIIKLVREHSKPLQETEEAKEA
;
A
#
# COMPACT_ATOMS: atom_id res chain seq x y z
N MET A 1 -1.88 -10.05 -0.44
CA MET A 1 -0.63 -9.64 0.27
C MET A 1 -0.18 -10.75 1.23
N GLY A 2 -0.98 -11.13 2.22
CA GLY A 2 -0.61 -12.11 3.26
C GLY A 2 -0.11 -13.46 2.72
N GLY A 3 -0.76 -14.02 1.69
CA GLY A 3 -0.32 -15.29 1.09
C GLY A 3 1.14 -15.30 0.60
N PRO A 4 1.56 -14.37 -0.29
CA PRO A 4 2.98 -14.26 -0.67
C PRO A 4 3.93 -13.99 0.51
N MET A 5 3.52 -13.21 1.49
CA MET A 5 4.32 -12.95 2.70
C MET A 5 4.54 -14.24 3.49
N SER A 6 3.48 -15.00 3.74
CA SER A 6 3.56 -16.30 4.44
C SER A 6 4.43 -17.32 3.68
N ALA A 7 4.34 -17.34 2.35
CA ALA A 7 5.19 -18.19 1.52
C ALA A 7 6.69 -17.88 1.67
N ASN A 8 7.06 -16.61 1.81
CA ASN A 8 8.46 -16.23 2.05
C ASN A 8 8.94 -16.65 3.46
N LEU A 9 8.07 -16.57 4.47
CA LEU A 9 8.39 -17.09 5.81
C LEU A 9 8.63 -18.61 5.79
N VAL A 10 7.78 -19.37 5.10
CA VAL A 10 7.95 -20.83 4.93
C VAL A 10 9.29 -21.14 4.22
N LYS A 11 9.63 -20.39 3.15
CA LYS A 11 10.93 -20.54 2.45
C LYS A 11 12.12 -20.24 3.36
N ALA A 12 11.97 -19.34 4.31
CA ALA A 12 12.99 -19.02 5.30
C ALA A 12 13.11 -20.07 6.42
N GLY A 13 12.25 -21.09 6.44
CA GLY A 13 12.29 -22.19 7.40
C GLY A 13 11.39 -21.99 8.61
N HIS A 14 10.50 -20.99 8.62
CA HIS A 14 9.52 -20.81 9.67
C HIS A 14 8.35 -21.80 9.49
N GLU A 15 7.82 -22.30 10.61
CA GLU A 15 6.53 -22.98 10.64
C GLU A 15 5.41 -21.93 10.66
N VAL A 16 4.58 -21.91 9.62
CA VAL A 16 3.55 -20.90 9.44
C VAL A 16 2.16 -21.53 9.49
N ARG A 17 1.33 -21.07 10.42
CA ARG A 17 -0.10 -21.35 10.45
C ARG A 17 -0.84 -20.18 9.81
N GLY A 18 -1.84 -20.47 8.96
CA GLY A 18 -2.60 -19.44 8.26
C GLY A 18 -4.10 -19.59 8.48
N PHE A 19 -4.75 -18.47 8.72
CA PHE A 19 -6.21 -18.35 8.74
C PHE A 19 -6.64 -17.21 7.81
N ASP A 20 -7.65 -17.46 7.00
CA ASP A 20 -8.32 -16.47 6.16
C ASP A 20 -9.80 -16.85 6.02
N LEU A 21 -10.69 -15.88 5.89
CA LEU A 21 -12.12 -16.13 5.63
C LEU A 21 -12.36 -16.69 4.22
N SER A 22 -11.42 -16.50 3.29
CA SER A 22 -11.45 -17.05 1.94
C SER A 22 -10.80 -18.42 1.89
N SER A 23 -11.60 -19.46 1.68
CA SER A 23 -11.11 -20.83 1.46
C SER A 23 -10.18 -20.93 0.24
N GLU A 24 -10.38 -20.10 -0.79
CA GLU A 24 -9.50 -20.05 -1.96
C GLU A 24 -8.12 -19.48 -1.59
N ALA A 25 -8.07 -18.44 -0.74
CA ALA A 25 -6.82 -17.87 -0.24
C ALA A 25 -6.04 -18.88 0.61
N LEU A 26 -6.74 -19.61 1.50
CA LEU A 26 -6.13 -20.68 2.30
C LEU A 26 -5.58 -21.80 1.42
N ALA A 27 -6.35 -22.31 0.46
CA ALA A 27 -5.89 -23.36 -0.45
C ALA A 27 -4.65 -22.94 -1.27
N LYS A 28 -4.54 -21.67 -1.66
CA LYS A 28 -3.34 -21.14 -2.30
C LYS A 28 -2.14 -21.07 -1.34
N ALA A 29 -2.36 -20.67 -0.09
CA ALA A 29 -1.31 -20.62 0.92
C ALA A 29 -0.77 -22.02 1.27
N GLU A 30 -1.64 -23.03 1.37
CA GLU A 30 -1.25 -24.44 1.59
C GLU A 30 -0.32 -24.99 0.50
N GLN A 31 -0.52 -24.58 -0.77
CA GLN A 31 0.38 -24.97 -1.88
C GLN A 31 1.80 -24.43 -1.69
N HIS A 32 1.98 -23.45 -0.83
CA HIS A 32 3.29 -22.87 -0.47
C HIS A 32 3.78 -23.32 0.92
N GLY A 33 3.15 -24.34 1.52
CA GLY A 33 3.60 -24.95 2.76
C GLY A 33 3.06 -24.29 4.03
N VAL A 34 2.07 -23.40 3.92
CA VAL A 34 1.36 -22.85 5.09
C VAL A 34 0.41 -23.91 5.64
N ASN A 35 0.41 -24.10 6.94
CA ASN A 35 -0.56 -24.98 7.62
C ASN A 35 -1.86 -24.19 7.84
N ALA A 36 -2.88 -24.45 7.00
CA ALA A 36 -4.19 -23.83 7.15
C ALA A 36 -4.93 -24.36 8.38
N VAL A 37 -5.52 -23.44 9.14
CA VAL A 37 -6.30 -23.74 10.35
C VAL A 37 -7.71 -23.15 10.27
N GLY A 38 -8.61 -23.62 11.13
CA GLY A 38 -10.04 -23.30 11.06
C GLY A 38 -10.46 -22.03 11.77
N SER A 39 -9.58 -21.40 12.57
CA SER A 39 -9.95 -20.23 13.39
C SER A 39 -8.74 -19.40 13.78
N VAL A 40 -9.00 -18.14 14.21
CA VAL A 40 -7.98 -17.24 14.78
C VAL A 40 -7.33 -17.86 16.01
N PRO A 41 -8.08 -18.40 17.01
CA PRO A 41 -7.48 -19.07 18.17
C PRO A 41 -6.52 -20.21 17.81
N GLU A 42 -6.86 -21.05 16.82
CA GLU A 42 -5.97 -22.12 16.36
C GLU A 42 -4.69 -21.57 15.69
N ALA A 43 -4.79 -20.45 14.98
CA ALA A 43 -3.66 -19.83 14.32
C ALA A 43 -2.64 -19.26 15.31
N VAL A 44 -3.11 -18.72 16.44
CA VAL A 44 -2.26 -17.95 17.38
C VAL A 44 -1.77 -18.77 18.58
N SER A 45 -2.32 -19.94 18.85
CA SER A 45 -1.91 -20.77 19.99
C SER A 45 -0.54 -21.40 19.75
N GLY A 46 0.40 -21.24 20.68
CA GLY A 46 1.75 -21.85 20.64
C GLY A 46 2.67 -21.26 19.57
N VAL A 47 2.50 -20.00 19.18
CA VAL A 47 3.35 -19.33 18.19
C VAL A 47 4.19 -18.22 18.83
N ASP A 48 5.37 -17.96 18.26
CA ASP A 48 6.26 -16.88 18.73
C ASP A 48 5.78 -15.51 18.28
N ALA A 49 5.12 -15.43 17.10
CA ALA A 49 4.62 -14.19 16.55
C ALA A 49 3.33 -14.39 15.77
N VAL A 50 2.47 -13.37 15.80
CA VAL A 50 1.24 -13.26 14.99
C VAL A 50 1.41 -12.11 14.02
N ILE A 51 1.26 -12.37 12.72
CA ILE A 51 1.29 -11.33 11.68
C ILE A 51 -0.10 -11.20 11.08
N THR A 52 -0.69 -10.00 11.15
CA THR A 52 -1.98 -9.69 10.52
C THR A 52 -1.79 -8.90 9.23
N MET A 53 -2.61 -9.21 8.20
CA MET A 53 -2.69 -8.49 6.94
C MET A 53 -4.15 -8.41 6.51
N LEU A 54 -4.87 -7.43 7.01
CA LEU A 54 -6.33 -7.32 7.01
C LEU A 54 -6.81 -6.10 6.20
N PRO A 55 -8.08 -6.08 5.76
CA PRO A 55 -8.62 -5.00 4.93
C PRO A 55 -8.70 -3.63 5.61
N GLY A 56 -8.88 -3.58 6.92
CA GLY A 56 -9.08 -2.32 7.65
C GLY A 56 -9.07 -2.49 9.17
N GLY A 57 -9.18 -1.35 9.88
CA GLY A 57 -9.05 -1.28 11.33
C GLY A 57 -10.11 -2.06 12.09
N GLN A 58 -11.35 -2.07 11.62
CA GLN A 58 -12.41 -2.86 12.24
C GLN A 58 -12.07 -4.36 12.26
N GLN A 59 -11.57 -4.90 11.14
CA GLN A 59 -11.16 -6.30 11.05
C GLN A 59 -9.93 -6.57 11.91
N LEU A 60 -9.01 -5.61 12.02
CA LEU A 60 -7.84 -5.72 12.91
C LEU A 60 -8.28 -5.85 14.37
N LEU A 61 -9.13 -4.94 14.85
CA LEU A 61 -9.60 -4.96 16.23
C LEU A 61 -10.42 -6.22 16.54
N GLN A 62 -11.30 -6.66 15.63
CA GLN A 62 -12.02 -7.94 15.78
C GLN A 62 -11.07 -9.15 15.85
N CYS A 63 -10.04 -9.17 14.99
CA CYS A 63 -9.03 -10.23 15.03
C CYS A 63 -8.27 -10.24 16.37
N TYR A 64 -7.94 -9.08 16.92
CA TYR A 64 -7.27 -8.97 18.21
C TYR A 64 -8.16 -9.41 19.38
N ASP A 65 -9.47 -9.13 19.33
CA ASP A 65 -10.42 -9.61 20.35
C ASP A 65 -10.46 -11.15 20.44
N GLU A 66 -10.24 -11.85 19.33
CA GLU A 66 -10.17 -13.31 19.29
C GLU A 66 -8.76 -13.86 19.55
N ALA A 67 -7.72 -13.15 19.06
CA ALA A 67 -6.35 -13.61 19.12
C ALA A 67 -5.70 -13.45 20.50
N LEU A 68 -5.88 -12.28 21.15
CA LEU A 68 -5.21 -11.98 22.41
C LEU A 68 -5.54 -12.97 23.55
N PRO A 69 -6.81 -13.42 23.74
CA PRO A 69 -7.12 -14.40 24.78
C PRO A 69 -6.56 -15.82 24.51
N ALA A 70 -6.22 -16.13 23.26
CA ALA A 70 -5.77 -17.46 22.83
C ALA A 70 -4.25 -17.54 22.62
N ALA A 71 -3.54 -16.43 22.64
CA ALA A 71 -2.09 -16.37 22.48
C ALA A 71 -1.36 -16.73 23.77
N ASP A 72 -0.20 -17.37 23.62
CA ASP A 72 0.65 -17.72 24.74
C ASP A 72 1.50 -16.50 25.22
N PRO A 73 1.87 -16.45 26.51
CA PRO A 73 2.74 -15.37 27.04
C PRO A 73 4.02 -15.24 26.23
N GLY A 74 4.37 -14.01 25.83
CA GLY A 74 5.57 -13.71 25.07
C GLY A 74 5.37 -13.66 23.55
N THR A 75 4.20 -14.04 23.02
CA THR A 75 3.84 -13.87 21.60
C THR A 75 3.95 -12.39 21.20
N LEU A 76 4.55 -12.13 20.04
CA LEU A 76 4.68 -10.78 19.48
C LEU A 76 3.60 -10.56 18.41
N PHE A 77 2.82 -9.50 18.53
CA PHE A 77 1.81 -9.11 17.54
C PHE A 77 2.37 -8.10 16.54
N ILE A 78 2.25 -8.37 15.24
CA ILE A 78 2.76 -7.53 14.16
C ILE A 78 1.62 -7.29 13.17
N ASP A 79 1.07 -6.08 13.13
CA ASP A 79 0.03 -5.74 12.15
C ASP A 79 0.65 -5.10 10.90
N SER A 80 0.59 -5.82 9.77
CA SER A 80 1.06 -5.32 8.47
C SER A 80 -0.07 -4.72 7.61
N SER A 81 -1.26 -4.58 8.16
CA SER A 81 -2.40 -3.94 7.50
C SER A 81 -2.17 -2.43 7.33
N THR A 82 -2.87 -1.81 6.38
CA THR A 82 -2.95 -0.35 6.31
C THR A 82 -4.29 0.09 6.90
N VAL A 83 -4.23 0.71 8.08
CA VAL A 83 -5.37 1.10 8.90
C VAL A 83 -5.23 2.54 9.40
N ASP A 84 -6.28 3.11 9.99
CA ASP A 84 -6.20 4.41 10.66
C ASP A 84 -5.18 4.37 11.81
N VAL A 85 -4.49 5.49 12.04
CA VAL A 85 -3.51 5.62 13.14
C VAL A 85 -4.16 5.37 14.51
N ALA A 86 -5.41 5.79 14.69
CA ALA A 86 -6.15 5.56 15.93
C ALA A 86 -6.44 4.06 16.14
N ASP A 87 -6.81 3.33 15.08
CA ASP A 87 -7.05 1.89 15.16
C ASP A 87 -5.75 1.12 15.46
N ALA A 88 -4.63 1.49 14.81
CA ALA A 88 -3.34 0.91 15.12
C ALA A 88 -2.94 1.15 16.59
N ARG A 89 -3.06 2.39 17.08
CA ARG A 89 -2.80 2.70 18.49
C ARG A 89 -3.72 1.96 19.45
N ARG A 90 -4.99 1.78 19.07
CA ARG A 90 -5.93 0.98 19.86
C ARG A 90 -5.53 -0.49 19.90
N ALA A 91 -5.06 -1.07 18.79
CA ALA A 91 -4.53 -2.43 18.76
C ALA A 91 -3.30 -2.59 19.69
N HIS A 92 -2.37 -1.63 19.66
CA HIS A 92 -1.25 -1.59 20.60
C HIS A 92 -1.70 -1.54 22.06
N GLU A 93 -2.70 -0.70 22.37
CA GLU A 93 -3.24 -0.58 23.72
C GLU A 93 -3.85 -1.91 24.20
N LEU A 94 -4.66 -2.56 23.34
CA LEU A 94 -5.28 -3.85 23.67
C LEU A 94 -4.22 -4.94 23.91
N ALA A 95 -3.21 -5.03 23.04
CA ALA A 95 -2.10 -5.96 23.21
C ALA A 95 -1.33 -5.69 24.52
N GLY A 96 -1.02 -4.42 24.81
CA GLY A 96 -0.34 -4.02 26.04
C GLY A 96 -1.13 -4.32 27.32
N ILE A 97 -2.46 -4.12 27.33
CA ILE A 97 -3.33 -4.50 28.44
C ILE A 97 -3.30 -6.02 28.65
N ALA A 98 -3.23 -6.80 27.57
CA ALA A 98 -3.13 -8.26 27.61
C ALA A 98 -1.70 -8.77 27.93
N GLY A 99 -0.71 -7.89 28.04
CA GLY A 99 0.69 -8.23 28.39
C GLY A 99 1.55 -8.65 27.19
N PHE A 100 1.17 -8.29 25.96
CA PHE A 100 1.90 -8.61 24.75
C PHE A 100 2.65 -7.42 24.16
N GLY A 101 3.80 -7.67 23.54
CA GLY A 101 4.45 -6.73 22.62
C GLY A 101 3.66 -6.60 21.33
N SER A 102 3.65 -5.38 20.74
CA SER A 102 2.88 -5.11 19.53
C SER A 102 3.54 -4.08 18.63
N LEU A 103 3.43 -4.27 17.32
CA LEU A 103 3.96 -3.40 16.28
C LEU A 103 2.92 -3.17 15.18
N ASP A 104 2.82 -1.94 14.69
CA ASP A 104 2.21 -1.62 13.41
C ASP A 104 3.31 -1.57 12.34
N ALA A 105 3.19 -2.41 11.33
CA ALA A 105 4.23 -2.66 10.33
C ALA A 105 3.67 -2.67 8.89
N PRO A 106 2.95 -1.62 8.46
CA PRO A 106 2.45 -1.54 7.10
C PRO A 106 3.59 -1.56 6.08
N VAL A 107 3.26 -2.00 4.86
CA VAL A 107 4.24 -2.30 3.82
C VAL A 107 4.08 -1.44 2.58
N SER A 108 5.18 -1.30 1.84
CA SER A 108 5.21 -0.75 0.49
C SER A 108 5.94 -1.72 -0.44
N GLY A 109 5.46 -1.85 -1.70
CA GLY A 109 6.02 -2.74 -2.72
C GLY A 109 4.96 -3.54 -3.50
N GLY A 110 3.69 -3.49 -3.05
CA GLY A 110 2.56 -4.18 -3.70
C GLY A 110 2.69 -5.71 -3.69
N THR A 111 1.87 -6.39 -4.49
CA THR A 111 1.88 -7.85 -4.58
C THR A 111 3.20 -8.39 -5.14
N ALA A 112 3.77 -7.71 -6.14
CA ALA A 112 5.07 -8.09 -6.71
C ALA A 112 6.20 -8.03 -5.68
N GLY A 113 6.23 -7.00 -4.83
CA GLY A 113 7.19 -6.90 -3.72
C GLY A 113 6.98 -7.98 -2.66
N ALA A 114 5.72 -8.35 -2.38
CA ALA A 114 5.40 -9.43 -1.46
C ALA A 114 5.85 -10.80 -2.00
N GLU A 115 5.65 -11.07 -3.29
CA GLU A 115 6.09 -12.30 -3.95
C GLU A 115 7.63 -12.41 -4.00
N ALA A 116 8.29 -11.30 -4.31
CA ALA A 116 9.74 -11.24 -4.44
C ALA A 116 10.49 -11.16 -3.09
N GLY A 117 9.80 -10.98 -1.95
CA GLY A 117 10.44 -10.73 -0.64
C GLY A 117 11.19 -9.40 -0.59
N THR A 118 10.68 -8.37 -1.27
CA THR A 118 11.34 -7.07 -1.41
C THR A 118 10.49 -5.90 -0.88
N LEU A 119 9.61 -6.17 0.07
CA LEU A 119 8.80 -5.15 0.71
C LEU A 119 9.66 -4.16 1.52
N THR A 120 9.16 -2.94 1.63
CA THR A 120 9.63 -2.00 2.66
C THR A 120 8.62 -2.02 3.79
N PHE A 121 9.05 -2.42 4.98
CA PHE A 121 8.25 -2.35 6.20
C PHE A 121 8.50 -1.03 6.90
N MET A 122 7.43 -0.36 7.33
CA MET A 122 7.46 0.85 8.13
C MET A 122 6.92 0.49 9.51
N VAL A 123 7.82 0.34 10.50
CA VAL A 123 7.46 -0.28 11.78
C VAL A 123 7.35 0.76 12.89
N GLY A 124 6.17 0.83 13.51
CA GLY A 124 5.90 1.60 14.72
C GLY A 124 5.72 0.71 15.93
N GLY A 125 6.25 1.14 17.09
CA GLY A 125 6.16 0.43 18.36
C GLY A 125 7.42 0.56 19.19
N ALA A 126 7.52 -0.21 20.27
CA ALA A 126 8.68 -0.18 21.16
C ALA A 126 9.93 -0.73 20.44
N GLU A 127 11.10 -0.15 20.74
CA GLU A 127 12.39 -0.56 20.14
C GLU A 127 12.73 -2.03 20.47
N GLU A 128 12.38 -2.49 21.66
CA GLU A 128 12.57 -3.87 22.07
C GLU A 128 11.75 -4.85 21.23
N ASP A 129 10.47 -4.53 20.96
CA ASP A 129 9.61 -5.34 20.12
C ASP A 129 10.06 -5.28 18.65
N PHE A 130 10.53 -4.11 18.19
CA PHE A 130 11.13 -3.97 16.86
C PHE A 130 12.33 -4.89 16.68
N ALA A 131 13.26 -4.93 17.64
CA ALA A 131 14.43 -5.81 17.58
C ALA A 131 14.06 -7.30 17.53
N ARG A 132 12.94 -7.69 18.16
CA ARG A 132 12.39 -9.06 18.08
C ARG A 132 11.75 -9.36 16.75
N ALA A 133 11.08 -8.37 16.13
CA ALA A 133 10.39 -8.53 14.86
C ALA A 133 11.33 -8.50 13.65
N GLU A 134 12.41 -7.74 13.68
CA GLU A 134 13.30 -7.51 12.54
C GLU A 134 13.73 -8.81 11.86
N PRO A 135 14.23 -9.86 12.55
CA PRO A 135 14.60 -11.13 11.94
C PRO A 135 13.42 -11.87 11.29
N LEU A 136 12.20 -11.69 11.79
CA LEU A 136 10.98 -12.30 11.23
C LEU A 136 10.50 -11.57 9.97
N LEU A 137 10.78 -10.27 9.86
CA LEU A 137 10.38 -9.46 8.72
C LEU A 137 11.38 -9.50 7.57
N GLU A 138 12.67 -9.73 7.85
CA GLU A 138 13.76 -9.78 6.84
C GLU A 138 13.47 -10.71 5.65
N PRO A 139 12.91 -11.93 5.80
CA PRO A 139 12.62 -12.81 4.66
C PRO A 139 11.60 -12.24 3.67
N MET A 140 10.80 -11.27 4.09
CA MET A 140 9.78 -10.62 3.27
C MET A 140 10.21 -9.24 2.78
N ALA A 141 11.38 -8.74 3.21
CA ALA A 141 11.77 -7.35 3.09
C ALA A 141 13.02 -7.11 2.26
N ARG A 142 13.01 -6.02 1.51
CA ARG A 142 14.23 -5.33 1.09
C ARG A 142 14.75 -4.40 2.19
N LYS A 143 13.85 -3.84 3.00
CA LYS A 143 14.18 -2.92 4.07
C LYS A 143 13.13 -2.95 5.18
N VAL A 144 13.56 -3.02 6.42
CA VAL A 144 12.74 -2.84 7.62
C VAL A 144 13.20 -1.54 8.29
N ILE A 145 12.26 -0.62 8.56
CA ILE A 145 12.57 0.71 9.08
C ILE A 145 11.75 0.96 10.33
N HIS A 146 12.43 1.20 11.47
CA HIS A 146 11.77 1.64 12.69
C HIS A 146 11.40 3.12 12.58
N CYS A 147 10.10 3.42 12.67
CA CYS A 147 9.53 4.74 12.51
C CYS A 147 9.22 5.44 13.85
N GLY A 148 9.59 4.82 14.97
CA GLY A 148 9.33 5.31 16.33
C GLY A 148 8.15 4.62 17.00
N GLY A 149 7.46 5.31 17.92
CA GLY A 149 6.43 4.72 18.77
C GLY A 149 5.16 4.21 18.07
N PRO A 150 4.20 3.69 18.84
CA PRO A 150 2.96 3.09 18.33
C PRO A 150 2.19 3.98 17.36
N GLY A 151 1.78 3.40 16.21
CA GLY A 151 1.08 4.08 15.11
C GLY A 151 1.99 4.82 14.12
N ASN A 152 3.29 4.95 14.39
CA ASN A 152 4.19 5.70 13.51
C ASN A 152 4.50 4.96 12.20
N GLY A 153 4.38 3.65 12.15
CA GLY A 153 4.40 2.89 10.89
C GLY A 153 3.26 3.32 9.97
N GLN A 154 2.04 3.43 10.50
CA GLN A 154 0.88 3.92 9.75
C GLN A 154 1.05 5.39 9.32
N VAL A 155 1.57 6.25 10.21
CA VAL A 155 1.88 7.65 9.85
C VAL A 155 2.86 7.70 8.68
N ALA A 156 3.96 6.94 8.73
CA ALA A 156 4.94 6.86 7.65
C ALA A 156 4.30 6.36 6.34
N LYS A 157 3.46 5.33 6.42
CA LYS A 157 2.71 4.81 5.27
C LYS A 157 1.78 5.85 4.65
N MET A 158 1.01 6.57 5.45
CA MET A 158 0.09 7.62 4.99
C MET A 158 0.84 8.77 4.32
N CYS A 159 1.93 9.25 4.92
CA CYS A 159 2.77 10.30 4.32
C CYS A 159 3.36 9.85 2.98
N ASN A 160 3.87 8.60 2.91
CA ASN A 160 4.37 8.04 1.66
C ASN A 160 3.29 7.97 0.58
N ASN A 161 2.09 7.49 0.91
CA ASN A 161 1.03 7.30 -0.09
C ASN A 161 0.35 8.62 -0.48
N LEU A 162 0.36 9.63 0.39
CA LEU A 162 -0.02 11.00 0.03
C LEU A 162 0.91 11.55 -1.07
N ILE A 163 2.23 11.39 -0.92
CA ILE A 163 3.21 11.77 -1.95
C ILE A 163 2.98 10.95 -3.22
N LEU A 164 2.79 9.63 -3.09
CA LEU A 164 2.62 8.73 -4.22
C LEU A 164 1.38 9.08 -5.06
N GLY A 165 0.23 9.27 -4.43
CA GLY A 165 -1.01 9.61 -5.11
C GLY A 165 -0.96 10.97 -5.79
N ALA A 166 -0.45 11.98 -5.08
CA ALA A 166 -0.29 13.34 -5.63
C ALA A 166 0.70 13.37 -6.80
N SER A 167 1.84 12.70 -6.68
CA SER A 167 2.85 12.66 -7.75
C SER A 167 2.36 11.91 -8.98
N MET A 168 1.57 10.84 -8.85
CA MET A 168 0.98 10.13 -9.98
C MET A 168 0.01 11.01 -10.77
N ILE A 169 -0.81 11.80 -10.09
CA ILE A 169 -1.70 12.77 -10.73
C ILE A 169 -0.88 13.83 -11.46
N ALA A 170 0.10 14.45 -10.80
CA ALA A 170 0.93 15.48 -11.40
C ALA A 170 1.69 14.98 -12.64
N VAL A 171 2.23 13.76 -12.60
CA VAL A 171 2.88 13.10 -13.75
C VAL A 171 1.89 12.87 -14.87
N SER A 172 0.67 12.40 -14.56
CA SER A 172 -0.39 12.17 -15.55
C SER A 172 -0.81 13.46 -16.24
N GLU A 173 -1.02 14.53 -15.48
CA GLU A 173 -1.36 15.86 -15.99
C GLU A 173 -0.24 16.42 -16.89
N ALA A 174 1.02 16.27 -16.47
CA ALA A 174 2.18 16.74 -17.23
C ALA A 174 2.29 16.02 -18.60
N PHE A 175 2.09 14.70 -18.65
CA PHE A 175 2.06 13.96 -19.91
C PHE A 175 0.90 14.40 -20.82
N VAL A 176 -0.31 14.54 -20.29
CA VAL A 176 -1.48 14.97 -21.07
C VAL A 176 -1.31 16.41 -21.56
N LEU A 177 -0.74 17.31 -20.77
CA LEU A 177 -0.44 18.67 -21.20
C LEU A 177 0.59 18.68 -22.33
N GLY A 178 1.69 17.95 -22.17
CA GLY A 178 2.74 17.84 -23.20
C GLY A 178 2.19 17.27 -24.53
N GLU A 179 1.43 16.18 -24.45
CA GLU A 179 0.75 15.54 -25.59
C GLU A 179 -0.10 16.56 -26.35
N ARG A 180 -0.87 17.38 -25.65
CA ARG A 180 -1.75 18.40 -26.25
C ARG A 180 -1.01 19.57 -26.87
N LEU A 181 0.18 19.85 -26.40
CA LEU A 181 1.07 20.89 -26.95
C LEU A 181 2.01 20.36 -28.04
N GLY A 182 1.88 19.07 -28.42
CA GLY A 182 2.67 18.44 -29.47
C GLY A 182 4.03 17.94 -29.04
N LEU A 183 4.28 17.83 -27.71
CA LEU A 183 5.51 17.25 -27.17
C LEU A 183 5.42 15.72 -27.20
N ASP A 184 6.40 15.07 -27.80
CA ASP A 184 6.53 13.63 -27.83
C ASP A 184 6.74 13.06 -26.41
N HIS A 185 6.08 11.92 -26.11
CA HIS A 185 6.14 11.30 -24.79
C HIS A 185 7.53 10.84 -24.41
N GLN A 186 8.30 10.28 -25.35
CA GLN A 186 9.67 9.84 -25.09
C GLN A 186 10.57 11.05 -24.80
N ALA A 187 10.45 12.10 -25.60
CA ALA A 187 11.22 13.33 -25.39
C ALA A 187 10.94 13.97 -24.02
N PHE A 188 9.66 13.99 -23.60
CA PHE A 188 9.31 14.47 -22.26
C PHE A 188 9.88 13.58 -21.15
N TYR A 189 9.74 12.24 -21.31
CA TYR A 189 10.29 11.29 -20.34
C TYR A 189 11.81 11.44 -20.19
N ASP A 190 12.54 11.53 -21.31
CA ASP A 190 14.00 11.66 -21.31
C ASP A 190 14.47 12.90 -20.54
N VAL A 191 13.73 14.00 -20.65
CA VAL A 191 14.00 15.22 -19.86
C VAL A 191 13.61 15.03 -18.40
N ALA A 192 12.36 14.67 -18.13
CA ALA A 192 11.80 14.71 -16.79
C ALA A 192 12.40 13.64 -15.85
N SER A 193 12.80 12.48 -16.40
CA SER A 193 13.38 11.37 -15.63
C SER A 193 14.75 11.68 -15.02
N ILE A 194 15.49 12.65 -15.56
CA ILE A 194 16.82 13.08 -15.08
C ILE A 194 16.84 14.51 -14.55
N SER A 195 15.70 15.21 -14.61
CA SER A 195 15.56 16.58 -14.14
C SER A 195 14.86 16.66 -12.78
N THR A 196 14.63 17.86 -12.29
CA THR A 196 14.06 18.14 -10.96
C THR A 196 12.61 17.64 -10.77
N GLY A 197 11.91 17.29 -11.83
CA GLY A 197 10.57 16.68 -11.78
C GLY A 197 10.57 15.15 -11.56
N GLN A 198 11.75 14.53 -11.44
CA GLN A 198 11.87 13.08 -11.25
C GLN A 198 11.17 12.62 -9.97
N CYS A 199 10.39 11.53 -10.09
CA CYS A 199 9.77 10.82 -8.98
C CYS A 199 9.48 9.35 -9.35
N TRP A 200 9.14 8.53 -8.36
CA TRP A 200 8.86 7.10 -8.56
C TRP A 200 7.72 6.86 -9.57
N SER A 201 6.68 7.70 -9.53
CA SER A 201 5.54 7.62 -10.46
C SER A 201 5.93 7.88 -11.92
N LEU A 202 7.04 8.57 -12.15
CA LEU A 202 7.60 8.81 -13.49
C LEU A 202 8.56 7.69 -13.90
N THR A 203 9.51 7.32 -13.03
CA THR A 203 10.65 6.49 -13.41
C THR A 203 10.47 4.99 -13.16
N THR A 204 9.43 4.59 -12.42
CA THR A 204 9.19 3.17 -12.10
C THR A 204 7.80 2.69 -12.55
N ASN A 205 6.73 3.47 -12.30
CA ASN A 205 5.37 3.13 -12.72
C ASN A 205 4.77 4.24 -13.59
N CYS A 206 5.48 4.61 -14.67
CA CYS A 206 5.04 5.66 -15.58
C CYS A 206 3.63 5.38 -16.11
N PRO A 207 2.69 6.35 -16.06
CA PRO A 207 1.31 6.13 -16.51
C PRO A 207 1.14 6.05 -18.04
N VAL A 208 2.23 6.29 -18.81
CA VAL A 208 2.24 6.19 -20.29
C VAL A 208 2.91 4.88 -20.70
N PRO A 209 2.26 4.06 -21.54
CA PRO A 209 2.84 2.80 -22.03
C PRO A 209 4.12 3.02 -22.85
N GLY A 210 5.02 2.04 -22.81
CA GLY A 210 6.22 1.98 -23.66
C GLY A 210 7.44 2.70 -23.10
N LEU A 211 7.31 3.58 -22.11
CA LEU A 211 8.42 4.40 -21.57
C LEU A 211 9.24 3.69 -20.46
N VAL A 212 8.58 2.90 -19.65
CA VAL A 212 9.20 2.14 -18.55
C VAL A 212 8.75 0.69 -18.63
N GLU A 213 9.67 -0.25 -18.80
CA GLU A 213 9.38 -1.67 -19.04
C GLU A 213 8.51 -2.29 -17.94
N THR A 214 8.77 -1.95 -16.69
CA THR A 214 8.06 -2.50 -15.52
C THR A 214 6.72 -1.85 -15.24
N SER A 215 6.36 -0.79 -15.98
CA SER A 215 5.12 -0.05 -15.74
C SER A 215 3.88 -0.89 -16.00
N ARG A 216 2.89 -0.76 -15.12
CA ARG A 216 1.56 -1.35 -15.25
C ARG A 216 0.79 -0.83 -16.46
N ALA A 217 1.14 0.34 -16.98
CA ALA A 217 0.58 0.87 -18.22
C ALA A 217 0.80 -0.06 -19.43
N ASN A 218 1.89 -0.84 -19.44
CA ASN A 218 2.19 -1.82 -20.51
C ASN A 218 1.30 -3.08 -20.45
N HIS A 219 0.54 -3.26 -19.39
CA HIS A 219 -0.32 -4.42 -19.15
C HIS A 219 -1.77 -3.99 -18.93
N ASP A 220 -2.26 -3.03 -19.73
CA ASP A 220 -3.61 -2.48 -19.64
C ASP A 220 -4.02 -2.02 -18.24
N TYR A 221 -3.04 -1.54 -17.48
CA TYR A 221 -3.19 -1.13 -16.08
C TYR A 221 -3.76 -2.22 -15.16
N GLN A 222 -3.42 -3.49 -15.42
CA GLN A 222 -3.69 -4.55 -14.45
C GLN A 222 -3.05 -4.19 -13.09
N PRO A 223 -3.80 -4.28 -11.98
CA PRO A 223 -3.37 -3.63 -10.75
C PRO A 223 -2.20 -4.35 -10.09
N GLY A 224 -1.10 -3.63 -9.90
CA GLY A 224 -0.09 -3.90 -8.88
C GLY A 224 -0.50 -3.28 -7.54
N PHE A 225 -1.16 -2.11 -7.62
CA PHE A 225 -1.83 -1.43 -6.54
C PHE A 225 -3.10 -0.75 -7.08
N ALA A 226 -4.27 -1.28 -6.71
CA ALA A 226 -5.53 -0.84 -7.26
C ALA A 226 -5.86 0.62 -6.88
N ALA A 227 -6.50 1.36 -7.79
CA ALA A 227 -6.93 2.73 -7.55
C ALA A 227 -7.89 2.86 -6.36
N ALA A 228 -8.73 1.85 -6.11
CA ALA A 228 -9.59 1.80 -4.91
C ALA A 228 -8.77 1.74 -3.61
N LEU A 229 -7.62 1.04 -3.61
CA LEU A 229 -6.72 0.98 -2.46
C LEU A 229 -5.93 2.28 -2.29
N MET A 230 -5.50 2.92 -3.39
CA MET A 230 -4.91 4.25 -3.35
C MET A 230 -5.89 5.27 -2.75
N LEU A 231 -7.15 5.25 -3.17
CA LEU A 231 -8.20 6.10 -2.60
C LEU A 231 -8.37 5.85 -1.10
N LYS A 232 -8.42 4.57 -0.67
CA LYS A 232 -8.49 4.22 0.76
C LYS A 232 -7.35 4.87 1.53
N ASP A 233 -6.13 4.71 1.04
CA ASP A 233 -4.93 5.21 1.73
C ASP A 233 -4.89 6.75 1.75
N LEU A 234 -5.32 7.43 0.67
CA LEU A 234 -5.46 8.88 0.64
C LEU A 234 -6.53 9.38 1.63
N LYS A 235 -7.67 8.69 1.76
CA LYS A 235 -8.70 9.02 2.75
C LYS A 235 -8.19 8.89 4.17
N LEU A 236 -7.40 7.85 4.47
CA LEU A 236 -6.74 7.70 5.77
C LEU A 236 -5.78 8.87 6.04
N ALA A 237 -4.99 9.28 5.03
CA ALA A 237 -4.09 10.42 5.16
C ALA A 237 -4.82 11.75 5.39
N VAL A 238 -5.95 11.98 4.69
CA VAL A 238 -6.79 13.16 4.87
C VAL A 238 -7.43 13.18 6.26
N SER A 239 -7.97 12.03 6.72
CA SER A 239 -8.51 11.89 8.08
C SER A 239 -7.47 12.19 9.15
N ALA A 240 -6.26 11.64 9.03
CA ALA A 240 -5.16 11.92 9.95
C ALA A 240 -4.73 13.39 9.93
N ALA A 241 -4.75 14.04 8.75
CA ALA A 241 -4.47 15.47 8.62
C ALA A 241 -5.52 16.31 9.34
N GLU A 242 -6.81 15.99 9.21
CA GLU A 242 -7.90 16.67 9.92
C GLU A 242 -7.78 16.52 11.45
N GLN A 243 -7.50 15.30 11.93
CA GLN A 243 -7.30 15.02 13.35
C GLN A 243 -6.09 15.76 13.94
N SER A 244 -5.01 15.94 13.15
CA SER A 244 -3.81 16.66 13.58
C SER A 244 -3.86 18.17 13.34
N GLY A 245 -4.91 18.69 12.71
CA GLY A 245 -5.01 20.10 12.32
C GLY A 245 -4.05 20.50 11.20
N THR A 246 -3.53 19.53 10.42
CA THR A 246 -2.60 19.78 9.31
C THR A 246 -3.37 20.11 8.03
N ASN A 247 -2.98 21.19 7.34
CA ASN A 247 -3.55 21.51 6.03
C ASN A 247 -2.85 20.71 4.92
N THR A 248 -3.58 19.79 4.27
CA THR A 248 -3.10 18.95 3.16
C THR A 248 -3.96 19.14 1.91
N GLU A 249 -3.99 20.37 1.36
CA GLU A 249 -4.84 20.72 0.20
C GLU A 249 -4.58 19.81 -1.01
N VAL A 250 -3.32 19.57 -1.36
CA VAL A 250 -2.94 18.69 -2.47
C VAL A 250 -3.39 17.24 -2.21
N GLY A 251 -3.22 16.76 -0.98
CA GLY A 251 -3.67 15.42 -0.59
C GLY A 251 -5.19 15.24 -0.68
N ARG A 252 -5.95 16.26 -0.27
CA ARG A 252 -7.40 16.28 -0.39
C ARG A 252 -7.85 16.25 -1.84
N LEU A 253 -7.26 17.11 -2.69
CA LEU A 253 -7.53 17.11 -4.11
C LEU A 253 -7.19 15.77 -4.76
N ALA A 254 -6.08 15.14 -4.38
CA ALA A 254 -5.72 13.82 -4.86
C ALA A 254 -6.78 12.77 -4.48
N ALA A 255 -7.28 12.79 -3.23
CA ALA A 255 -8.35 11.90 -2.79
C ALA A 255 -9.64 12.11 -3.59
N GLU A 256 -10.02 13.36 -3.88
CA GLU A 256 -11.19 13.72 -4.68
C GLU A 256 -11.07 13.20 -6.13
N LEU A 257 -9.90 13.34 -6.76
CA LEU A 257 -9.65 12.85 -8.12
C LEU A 257 -9.68 11.33 -8.18
N TYR A 258 -9.09 10.62 -7.22
CA TYR A 258 -9.20 9.16 -7.14
C TYR A 258 -10.60 8.70 -6.78
N GLN A 259 -11.36 9.47 -5.98
CA GLN A 259 -12.79 9.17 -5.74
C GLN A 259 -13.57 9.23 -7.04
N ARG A 260 -13.42 10.31 -7.82
CA ARG A 260 -14.05 10.45 -9.12
C ARG A 260 -13.67 9.30 -10.06
N PHE A 261 -12.39 8.96 -10.15
CA PHE A 261 -11.92 7.87 -10.98
C PHE A 261 -12.55 6.52 -10.59
N ASN A 262 -12.71 6.26 -9.28
CA ASN A 262 -13.42 5.07 -8.80
C ASN A 262 -14.90 5.08 -9.17
N ASP A 263 -15.59 6.22 -9.00
CA ASP A 263 -17.02 6.37 -9.31
C ASP A 263 -17.30 6.18 -10.81
N GLU A 264 -16.34 6.53 -11.67
CA GLU A 264 -16.36 6.31 -13.13
C GLU A 264 -15.90 4.89 -13.53
N GLY A 265 -15.75 3.96 -12.56
CA GLY A 265 -15.44 2.55 -12.81
C GLY A 265 -13.94 2.22 -12.84
N GLY A 266 -13.06 3.17 -12.53
CA GLY A 266 -11.60 2.99 -12.56
C GLY A 266 -11.01 2.24 -11.37
N GLY A 267 -11.80 1.94 -10.33
CA GLY A 267 -11.32 1.41 -9.06
C GLY A 267 -10.55 0.10 -9.12
N GLY A 268 -10.86 -0.75 -10.11
CA GLY A 268 -10.19 -2.03 -10.32
C GLY A 268 -8.88 -1.96 -11.09
N TYR A 269 -8.56 -0.84 -11.73
CA TYR A 269 -7.28 -0.64 -12.43
C TYR A 269 -6.14 -0.29 -11.46
N ASP A 270 -4.91 -0.40 -11.95
CA ASP A 270 -3.76 0.17 -11.26
C ASP A 270 -3.94 1.69 -11.07
N PHE A 271 -3.46 2.21 -9.94
CA PHE A 271 -3.64 3.64 -9.61
C PHE A 271 -3.03 4.58 -10.66
N GLY A 272 -2.03 4.12 -11.45
CA GLY A 272 -1.48 4.84 -12.60
C GLY A 272 -2.47 5.06 -13.73
N ALA A 273 -3.57 4.30 -13.79
CA ALA A 273 -4.64 4.51 -14.77
C ALA A 273 -5.41 5.82 -14.56
N ILE A 274 -5.15 6.59 -13.52
CA ILE A 274 -5.73 7.94 -13.30
C ILE A 274 -5.48 8.87 -14.50
N ILE A 275 -4.46 8.62 -15.31
CA ILE A 275 -4.20 9.36 -16.56
C ILE A 275 -5.41 9.29 -17.53
N LYS A 276 -6.20 8.21 -17.49
CA LYS A 276 -7.42 8.09 -18.30
C LYS A 276 -8.44 9.17 -17.91
N LEU A 277 -8.66 9.36 -16.61
CA LEU A 277 -9.52 10.44 -16.10
C LEU A 277 -9.03 11.81 -16.58
N VAL A 278 -7.74 12.08 -16.50
CA VAL A 278 -7.15 13.35 -16.94
C VAL A 278 -7.39 13.58 -18.42
N ARG A 279 -7.25 12.55 -19.28
CA ARG A 279 -7.51 12.63 -20.73
C ARG A 279 -8.98 12.89 -21.02
N GLU A 280 -9.90 12.16 -20.39
CA GLU A 280 -11.35 12.24 -20.61
C GLU A 280 -11.91 13.61 -20.20
N HIS A 281 -11.44 14.17 -19.09
CA HIS A 281 -11.88 15.47 -18.58
C HIS A 281 -11.14 16.67 -19.18
N SER A 282 -10.20 16.44 -20.10
CA SER A 282 -9.53 17.50 -20.84
C SER A 282 -10.40 17.93 -22.05
N LYS A 283 -10.71 19.23 -22.16
CA LYS A 283 -11.51 19.76 -23.27
C LYS A 283 -10.84 19.47 -24.62
N PRO A 284 -11.61 19.22 -25.72
CA PRO A 284 -11.03 19.19 -27.06
C PRO A 284 -10.23 20.46 -27.36
N LEU A 285 -9.12 20.33 -28.08
CA LEU A 285 -8.40 21.51 -28.59
C LEU A 285 -9.38 22.30 -29.44
N GLN A 286 -9.58 23.59 -29.17
CA GLN A 286 -10.29 24.46 -30.09
C GLN A 286 -9.46 24.52 -31.37
N GLU A 287 -10.02 24.04 -32.49
CA GLU A 287 -9.39 24.31 -33.78
C GLU A 287 -9.32 25.83 -33.95
N THR A 288 -8.11 26.37 -33.92
CA THR A 288 -7.91 27.79 -34.22
C THR A 288 -8.37 28.02 -35.64
N GLU A 289 -9.26 29.01 -35.86
CA GLU A 289 -9.82 29.35 -37.17
C GLU A 289 -8.73 29.67 -38.24
N GLU A 290 -7.48 29.90 -37.79
CA GLU A 290 -6.33 30.15 -38.67
C GLU A 290 -5.86 28.92 -39.48
N ALA A 291 -6.22 27.68 -39.06
CA ALA A 291 -5.87 26.47 -39.85
C ALA A 291 -6.81 26.19 -41.02
N LYS A 292 -7.87 26.96 -41.21
CA LYS A 292 -8.82 26.82 -42.31
C LYS A 292 -8.52 27.73 -43.53
N GLU A 293 -7.54 28.63 -43.40
CA GLU A 293 -7.17 29.59 -44.47
C GLU A 293 -5.76 29.34 -45.08
N ALA A 294 -5.11 28.20 -44.77
CA ALA A 294 -3.83 27.83 -45.35
C ALA A 294 -4.02 26.64 -46.39
#